data_c448f92444d655bee17421c52d1cf152
#
_entry.id   c448f92444d655bee17421c52d1cf152
#
_cell.length_a   1.000
_cell.length_b   1.000
_cell.length_c   1.000
_cell.angle_alpha   90.00
_cell.angle_beta   90.00
_cell.angle_gamma   90.00
#
_symmetry.space_group_name_H-M   'P 1'
#
loop_
_entity.id
_entity.type
_entity.pdbx_description
1 polymer ?
#
loop_
_entity_poly.entity_id
_entity_poly.type
_entity_poly.pdbx_seq_one_letter_code
_entity_poly.pdbx_strand_id
1 'polypeptide(L)'
;RPGDTADRAAVRQAVSGFTAWLRKLKSGLGCSHIQPGRFIMPGEFHDSPLLEFIPWAGEMPESTSNLPDGSYWQVMEHHYREYVSKAVSRFYEKCFSRIDRQIVLVDCLKALEEGPSCYRDIGISLDSISRNFSYGAGSFLMRLFSRRIDRVLYAAAKCDTVPPDQHDSLRRLLRNTVEKASDGVSFRAPSVDTEYLTI
;
A
#
# COMPACT_ATOMS: atom_id res chain seq x y z
N ARG A 1 -21.04 -18.27 3.87
CA ARG A 1 -19.83 -18.95 4.40
C ARG A 1 -18.81 -19.16 3.28
N PRO A 2 -17.50 -19.40 3.57
CA PRO A 2 -16.48 -19.54 2.51
C PRO A 2 -16.76 -20.72 1.56
N GLY A 3 -17.39 -21.79 2.04
CA GLY A 3 -17.72 -22.97 1.26
C GLY A 3 -19.08 -22.95 0.54
N ASP A 4 -19.90 -21.93 0.75
CA ASP A 4 -21.18 -21.83 0.07
C ASP A 4 -20.95 -21.52 -1.43
N THR A 5 -21.88 -22.00 -2.29
CA THR A 5 -21.81 -21.73 -3.74
C THR A 5 -21.95 -20.24 -4.01
N ALA A 6 -21.03 -19.69 -4.79
CA ALA A 6 -21.01 -18.27 -5.11
C ALA A 6 -22.10 -17.89 -6.10
N ASP A 7 -22.93 -16.93 -5.71
CA ASP A 7 -23.79 -16.19 -6.64
C ASP A 7 -23.05 -14.93 -7.10
N ARG A 8 -22.90 -14.75 -8.41
CA ARG A 8 -22.18 -13.61 -8.99
C ARG A 8 -22.81 -12.26 -8.62
N ALA A 9 -24.15 -12.20 -8.52
CA ALA A 9 -24.83 -10.99 -8.10
C ALA A 9 -24.50 -10.65 -6.64
N ALA A 10 -24.48 -11.65 -5.76
CA ALA A 10 -24.11 -11.47 -4.36
C ALA A 10 -22.61 -11.07 -4.20
N VAL A 11 -21.70 -11.60 -5.01
CA VAL A 11 -20.28 -11.16 -5.03
C VAL A 11 -20.18 -9.67 -5.38
N ARG A 12 -20.86 -9.24 -6.45
CA ARG A 12 -20.87 -7.81 -6.86
C ARG A 12 -21.48 -6.91 -5.80
N GLN A 13 -22.55 -7.34 -5.19
CA GLN A 13 -23.18 -6.60 -4.09
C GLN A 13 -22.24 -6.45 -2.90
N ALA A 14 -21.52 -7.52 -2.51
CA ALA A 14 -20.52 -7.49 -1.45
C ALA A 14 -19.37 -6.53 -1.77
N VAL A 15 -18.84 -6.55 -3.00
CA VAL A 15 -17.78 -5.63 -3.47
C VAL A 15 -18.27 -4.18 -3.45
N SER A 16 -19.48 -3.91 -3.93
CA SER A 16 -20.08 -2.58 -3.90
C SER A 16 -20.26 -2.08 -2.46
N GLY A 17 -20.77 -2.91 -1.57
CA GLY A 17 -20.91 -2.60 -0.14
C GLY A 17 -19.56 -2.32 0.53
N PHE A 18 -18.58 -3.14 0.27
CA PHE A 18 -17.21 -2.94 0.78
C PHE A 18 -16.58 -1.63 0.28
N THR A 19 -16.74 -1.33 -1.00
CA THR A 19 -16.25 -0.08 -1.60
C THR A 19 -16.94 1.15 -1.00
N ALA A 20 -18.26 1.08 -0.81
CA ALA A 20 -19.04 2.15 -0.18
C ALA A 20 -18.60 2.37 1.28
N TRP A 21 -18.34 1.28 2.02
CA TRP A 21 -17.82 1.32 3.38
C TRP A 21 -16.44 1.98 3.44
N LEU A 22 -15.52 1.60 2.56
CA LEU A 22 -14.18 2.23 2.49
C LEU A 22 -14.27 3.75 2.20
N ARG A 23 -15.16 4.15 1.29
CA ARG A 23 -15.40 5.58 0.99
C ARG A 23 -15.94 6.32 2.21
N LYS A 24 -16.86 5.71 2.96
CA LYS A 24 -17.40 6.28 4.21
C LYS A 24 -16.31 6.43 5.28
N LEU A 25 -15.40 5.46 5.41
CA LEU A 25 -14.25 5.57 6.32
C LEU A 25 -13.38 6.77 5.95
N LYS A 26 -13.10 6.94 4.65
CA LYS A 26 -12.27 8.05 4.17
C LYS A 26 -12.91 9.42 4.44
N SER A 27 -14.21 9.58 4.16
CA SER A 27 -14.90 10.87 4.27
C SER A 27 -15.42 11.16 5.68
N GLY A 28 -15.80 10.14 6.45
CA GLY A 28 -16.50 10.33 7.71
C GLY A 28 -15.64 10.18 8.96
N LEU A 29 -14.59 9.36 8.92
CA LEU A 29 -13.70 9.12 10.06
C LEU A 29 -12.32 9.75 9.90
N GLY A 30 -12.09 10.51 8.81
CA GLY A 30 -10.79 11.16 8.58
C GLY A 30 -9.62 10.18 8.43
N CYS A 31 -9.90 8.91 8.07
CA CYS A 31 -8.83 7.94 7.87
C CYS A 31 -7.96 8.35 6.68
N SER A 32 -6.71 8.73 6.95
CA SER A 32 -5.77 9.20 5.93
C SER A 32 -5.14 8.06 5.15
N HIS A 33 -5.03 6.88 5.77
CA HIS A 33 -4.46 5.68 5.16
C HIS A 33 -5.50 4.57 5.06
N ILE A 34 -5.98 4.31 3.84
CA ILE A 34 -6.97 3.27 3.58
C ILE A 34 -6.45 2.30 2.54
N GLN A 35 -6.41 1.02 2.91
CA GLN A 35 -6.14 -0.07 1.98
C GLN A 35 -7.34 -1.01 1.91
N PRO A 36 -7.58 -1.67 0.79
CA PRO A 36 -6.86 -1.52 -0.48
C PRO A 36 -7.37 -0.33 -1.31
N GLY A 37 -6.44 0.56 -1.64
CA GLY A 37 -6.72 1.81 -2.36
C GLY A 37 -7.37 1.63 -3.73
N ARG A 38 -7.15 0.48 -4.39
CA ARG A 38 -7.69 0.18 -5.72
C ARG A 38 -9.22 0.15 -5.76
N PHE A 39 -9.89 -0.19 -4.67
CA PHE A 39 -11.35 -0.15 -4.59
C PHE A 39 -11.91 1.27 -4.47
N ILE A 40 -11.14 2.21 -3.94
CA ILE A 40 -11.53 3.62 -3.80
C ILE A 40 -11.19 4.41 -5.06
N MET A 41 -10.02 4.12 -5.65
CA MET A 41 -9.49 4.77 -6.85
C MET A 41 -9.12 3.71 -7.89
N PRO A 42 -10.13 3.09 -8.55
CA PRO A 42 -9.90 1.98 -9.48
C PRO A 42 -9.17 2.40 -10.77
N GLY A 43 -9.22 3.68 -11.16
CA GLY A 43 -8.63 4.15 -12.41
C GLY A 43 -9.20 3.40 -13.61
N GLU A 44 -8.34 2.88 -14.48
CA GLU A 44 -8.72 2.08 -15.66
C GLU A 44 -9.46 0.77 -15.36
N PHE A 45 -9.44 0.31 -14.09
CA PHE A 45 -10.16 -0.91 -13.66
C PHE A 45 -11.55 -0.62 -13.09
N HIS A 46 -12.09 0.60 -13.29
CA HIS A 46 -13.47 0.90 -12.90
C HIS A 46 -14.43 -0.07 -13.59
N ASP A 47 -15.33 -0.68 -12.81
CA ASP A 47 -16.29 -1.71 -13.25
C ASP A 47 -15.67 -2.97 -13.90
N SER A 48 -14.37 -3.17 -13.74
CA SER A 48 -13.69 -4.36 -14.25
C SER A 48 -14.03 -5.60 -13.41
N PRO A 49 -14.32 -6.74 -14.05
CA PRO A 49 -14.46 -8.02 -13.35
C PRO A 49 -13.24 -8.40 -12.51
N LEU A 50 -12.05 -7.85 -12.81
CA LEU A 50 -10.82 -8.06 -12.05
C LEU A 50 -10.90 -7.54 -10.62
N LEU A 51 -11.86 -6.67 -10.29
CA LEU A 51 -12.08 -6.14 -8.94
C LEU A 51 -13.28 -6.81 -8.23
N GLU A 52 -13.85 -7.87 -8.79
CA GLU A 52 -14.96 -8.62 -8.16
C GLU A 52 -14.45 -9.56 -7.05
N PHE A 53 -13.70 -9.03 -6.10
CA PHE A 53 -13.26 -9.72 -4.88
C PHE A 53 -13.18 -8.75 -3.70
N ILE A 54 -13.26 -9.29 -2.47
CA ILE A 54 -13.06 -8.53 -1.24
C ILE A 54 -12.13 -9.31 -0.30
N PRO A 55 -11.44 -8.64 0.64
CA PRO A 55 -10.72 -9.32 1.70
C PRO A 55 -11.68 -10.17 2.53
N TRP A 56 -11.28 -11.40 2.84
CA TRP A 56 -12.05 -12.27 3.71
C TRP A 56 -11.92 -11.78 5.16
N ALA A 57 -13.05 -11.48 5.80
CA ALA A 57 -13.09 -10.94 7.16
C ALA A 57 -13.48 -11.98 8.24
N GLY A 58 -13.80 -13.22 7.85
CA GLY A 58 -14.16 -14.32 8.75
C GLY A 58 -12.98 -15.22 9.09
N GLU A 59 -13.26 -16.27 9.85
CA GLU A 59 -12.27 -17.32 10.10
C GLU A 59 -11.83 -17.95 8.78
N MET A 60 -10.52 -18.13 8.65
CA MET A 60 -9.97 -18.83 7.49
C MET A 60 -10.33 -20.31 7.59
N PRO A 61 -10.78 -20.93 6.49
CA PRO A 61 -10.98 -22.38 6.50
C PRO A 61 -9.65 -23.07 6.77
N GLU A 62 -9.67 -24.14 7.59
CA GLU A 62 -8.47 -24.91 7.95
C GLU A 62 -7.75 -25.47 6.71
N SER A 63 -8.51 -25.78 5.67
CA SER A 63 -7.98 -26.19 4.36
C SER A 63 -8.82 -25.59 3.25
N THR A 64 -8.18 -24.80 2.39
CA THR A 64 -8.82 -24.25 1.19
C THR A 64 -8.93 -25.26 0.06
N SER A 65 -8.17 -26.36 0.13
CA SER A 65 -8.13 -27.42 -0.88
C SER A 65 -9.40 -28.27 -0.91
N ASN A 66 -10.16 -28.30 0.21
CA ASN A 66 -11.36 -29.14 0.37
C ASN A 66 -12.67 -28.36 0.17
N LEU A 67 -12.60 -27.11 -0.28
CA LEU A 67 -13.79 -26.31 -0.54
C LEU A 67 -14.46 -26.75 -1.85
N PRO A 68 -15.81 -26.74 -1.90
CA PRO A 68 -16.54 -27.08 -3.11
C PRO A 68 -16.18 -26.17 -4.29
N ASP A 69 -16.19 -26.74 -5.49
CA ASP A 69 -16.00 -25.96 -6.72
C ASP A 69 -17.09 -24.90 -6.86
N GLY A 70 -16.66 -23.69 -7.27
CA GLY A 70 -17.56 -22.53 -7.37
C GLY A 70 -17.97 -21.93 -6.03
N SER A 71 -17.29 -22.26 -4.92
CA SER A 71 -17.51 -21.61 -3.63
C SER A 71 -17.09 -20.15 -3.65
N TYR A 72 -17.66 -19.34 -2.74
CA TYR A 72 -17.28 -17.92 -2.61
C TYR A 72 -15.77 -17.72 -2.47
N TRP A 73 -15.10 -18.56 -1.69
CA TRP A 73 -13.66 -18.49 -1.53
C TRP A 73 -12.94 -18.68 -2.86
N GLN A 74 -13.23 -19.75 -3.58
CA GLN A 74 -12.57 -20.06 -4.85
C GLN A 74 -12.79 -18.98 -5.91
N VAL A 75 -14.01 -18.45 -6.01
CA VAL A 75 -14.35 -17.38 -6.96
C VAL A 75 -13.57 -16.11 -6.62
N MET A 76 -13.56 -15.70 -5.35
CA MET A 76 -12.84 -14.49 -4.94
C MET A 76 -11.32 -14.67 -5.05
N GLU A 77 -10.78 -15.84 -4.70
CA GLU A 77 -9.37 -16.15 -4.87
C GLU A 77 -8.97 -16.14 -6.35
N HIS A 78 -9.80 -16.69 -7.22
CA HIS A 78 -9.58 -16.66 -8.67
C HIS A 78 -9.51 -15.22 -9.19
N HIS A 79 -10.47 -14.37 -8.87
CA HIS A 79 -10.47 -12.97 -9.27
C HIS A 79 -9.28 -12.20 -8.70
N TYR A 80 -8.89 -12.45 -7.45
CA TYR A 80 -7.69 -11.86 -6.86
C TYR A 80 -6.42 -12.28 -7.60
N ARG A 81 -6.25 -13.56 -7.91
CA ARG A 81 -5.10 -14.06 -8.69
C ARG A 81 -5.05 -13.47 -10.09
N GLU A 82 -6.19 -13.34 -10.75
CA GLU A 82 -6.29 -12.66 -12.04
C GLU A 82 -5.91 -11.18 -11.95
N TYR A 83 -6.38 -10.47 -10.91
CA TYR A 83 -5.98 -9.09 -10.65
C TYR A 83 -4.47 -8.97 -10.43
N VAL A 84 -3.89 -9.82 -9.60
CA VAL A 84 -2.44 -9.83 -9.38
C VAL A 84 -1.68 -10.08 -10.68
N SER A 85 -2.08 -11.07 -11.46
CA SER A 85 -1.40 -11.42 -12.72
C SER A 85 -1.56 -10.37 -13.81
N LYS A 86 -2.79 -9.88 -14.03
CA LYS A 86 -3.13 -9.00 -15.16
C LYS A 86 -2.88 -7.52 -14.87
N ALA A 87 -2.98 -7.08 -13.62
CA ALA A 87 -2.82 -5.69 -13.23
C ALA A 87 -1.51 -5.45 -12.47
N VAL A 88 -1.33 -6.13 -11.32
CA VAL A 88 -0.21 -5.85 -10.41
C VAL A 88 1.13 -6.24 -11.02
N SER A 89 1.25 -7.48 -11.54
CA SER A 89 2.50 -7.96 -12.12
C SER A 89 2.92 -7.15 -13.33
N ARG A 90 1.96 -6.81 -14.22
CA ARG A 90 2.25 -5.98 -15.38
C ARG A 90 2.70 -4.56 -15.01
N PHE A 91 2.05 -3.97 -14.02
CA PHE A 91 2.45 -2.66 -13.51
C PHE A 91 3.85 -2.72 -12.87
N TYR A 92 4.11 -3.74 -12.07
CA TYR A 92 5.42 -3.95 -11.47
C TYR A 92 6.51 -4.09 -12.53
N GLU A 93 6.33 -4.97 -13.51
CA GLU A 93 7.31 -5.21 -14.59
C GLU A 93 7.57 -3.96 -15.44
N LYS A 94 6.52 -3.21 -15.78
CA LYS A 94 6.66 -2.02 -16.63
C LYS A 94 7.23 -0.81 -15.91
N CYS A 95 6.88 -0.61 -14.64
CA CYS A 95 7.15 0.60 -13.91
C CYS A 95 8.19 0.39 -12.81
N PHE A 96 7.94 -0.54 -11.86
CA PHE A 96 8.75 -0.67 -10.66
C PHE A 96 10.07 -1.41 -10.85
N SER A 97 10.11 -2.45 -11.70
CA SER A 97 11.32 -3.25 -11.92
C SER A 97 12.49 -2.47 -12.53
N ARG A 98 12.22 -1.26 -13.04
CA ARG A 98 13.21 -0.41 -13.71
C ARG A 98 13.65 0.79 -12.88
N ILE A 99 13.03 0.99 -11.71
CA ILE A 99 13.33 2.11 -10.83
C ILE A 99 14.61 1.80 -10.05
N ASP A 100 15.59 2.71 -10.10
CA ASP A 100 16.81 2.69 -9.34
C ASP A 100 16.86 3.82 -8.28
N ARG A 101 15.96 4.82 -8.40
CA ARG A 101 15.83 5.94 -7.47
C ARG A 101 14.38 6.21 -7.15
N GLN A 102 14.11 6.64 -5.94
CA GLN A 102 12.74 6.93 -5.52
C GLN A 102 12.66 8.22 -4.72
N ILE A 103 11.58 8.97 -4.96
CA ILE A 103 11.18 10.11 -4.15
C ILE A 103 9.88 9.76 -3.44
N VAL A 104 9.88 9.87 -2.12
CA VAL A 104 8.68 9.67 -1.27
C VAL A 104 8.26 11.02 -0.73
N LEU A 105 7.10 11.50 -1.19
CA LEU A 105 6.53 12.76 -0.71
C LEU A 105 5.70 12.48 0.55
N VAL A 106 5.94 13.25 1.61
CA VAL A 106 5.27 13.10 2.90
C VAL A 106 4.67 14.43 3.33
N ASP A 107 3.35 14.46 3.52
CA ASP A 107 2.65 15.64 4.06
C ASP A 107 2.67 15.58 5.60
N CYS A 108 3.79 15.98 6.18
CA CYS A 108 3.98 15.98 7.62
C CYS A 108 3.08 17.01 8.34
N LEU A 109 2.76 18.13 7.68
CA LEU A 109 1.97 19.21 8.27
C LEU A 109 0.52 18.75 8.44
N LYS A 110 -0.06 18.14 7.41
CA LYS A 110 -1.41 17.57 7.51
C LYS A 110 -1.51 16.55 8.64
N ALA A 111 -0.48 15.72 8.83
CA ALA A 111 -0.47 14.75 9.92
C ALA A 111 -0.48 15.42 11.30
N LEU A 112 0.22 16.54 11.45
CA LEU A 112 0.22 17.30 12.70
C LEU A 112 -1.14 17.98 12.95
N GLU A 113 -1.76 18.55 11.91
CA GLU A 113 -3.07 19.21 11.98
C GLU A 113 -4.19 18.21 12.36
N GLU A 114 -4.20 17.02 11.73
CA GLU A 114 -5.22 15.99 11.98
C GLU A 114 -4.97 15.20 13.28
N GLY A 115 -3.80 15.35 13.90
CA GLY A 115 -3.50 14.86 15.22
C GLY A 115 -2.79 13.49 15.27
N PRO A 116 -2.64 12.91 16.49
CA PRO A 116 -1.76 11.76 16.72
C PRO A 116 -2.12 10.49 15.94
N SER A 117 -3.39 10.31 15.63
CA SER A 117 -3.85 9.13 14.85
C SER A 117 -3.34 9.21 13.42
N CYS A 118 -3.49 10.36 12.76
CA CYS A 118 -3.01 10.58 11.41
C CYS A 118 -1.48 10.50 11.33
N TYR A 119 -0.77 11.05 12.31
CA TYR A 119 0.67 10.93 12.42
C TYR A 119 1.13 9.47 12.52
N ARG A 120 0.40 8.64 13.26
CA ARG A 120 0.65 7.19 13.35
C ARG A 120 0.41 6.47 12.03
N ASP A 121 -0.66 6.85 11.33
CA ASP A 121 -1.01 6.28 10.02
C ASP A 121 0.07 6.56 8.96
N ILE A 122 0.68 7.75 9.00
CA ILE A 122 1.85 8.07 8.15
C ILE A 122 3.02 7.15 8.49
N GLY A 123 3.32 6.92 9.77
CA GLY A 123 4.35 5.98 10.18
C GLY A 123 4.11 4.56 9.63
N ILE A 124 2.88 4.04 9.73
CA ILE A 124 2.49 2.75 9.16
C ILE A 124 2.66 2.72 7.64
N SER A 125 2.30 3.81 6.97
CA SER A 125 2.44 3.93 5.52
C SER A 125 3.90 3.92 5.09
N LEU A 126 4.76 4.65 5.79
CA LEU A 126 6.20 4.71 5.54
C LEU A 126 6.88 3.36 5.80
N ASP A 127 6.51 2.66 6.89
CA ASP A 127 6.97 1.30 7.17
C ASP A 127 6.57 0.34 6.04
N SER A 128 5.31 0.39 5.59
CA SER A 128 4.82 -0.43 4.48
C SER A 128 5.58 -0.15 3.18
N ILE A 129 5.84 1.13 2.86
CA ILE A 129 6.64 1.53 1.71
C ILE A 129 8.07 0.97 1.86
N SER A 130 8.71 1.17 3.00
CA SER A 130 10.08 0.71 3.27
C SER A 130 10.23 -0.80 3.14
N ARG A 131 9.25 -1.57 3.59
CA ARG A 131 9.22 -3.04 3.41
C ARG A 131 9.14 -3.44 1.94
N ASN A 132 8.39 -2.70 1.13
CA ASN A 132 8.27 -2.98 -0.29
C ASN A 132 9.57 -2.74 -1.07
N PHE A 133 10.47 -1.89 -0.56
CA PHE A 133 11.80 -1.66 -1.15
C PHE A 133 12.83 -2.71 -0.77
N SER A 134 12.68 -3.37 0.36
CA SER A 134 13.58 -4.44 0.79
C SER A 134 13.39 -5.75 0.01
N TYR A 135 12.43 -5.84 -0.91
CA TYR A 135 12.17 -7.03 -1.72
C TYR A 135 13.27 -7.42 -2.73
N GLY A 136 14.42 -6.80 -2.69
CA GLY A 136 15.63 -7.37 -3.29
C GLY A 136 16.16 -8.64 -2.61
N ALA A 137 15.45 -9.21 -1.62
CA ALA A 137 15.79 -10.42 -0.88
C ALA A 137 15.34 -11.73 -1.54
N GLY A 138 14.94 -11.71 -2.81
CA GLY A 138 14.78 -12.92 -3.62
C GLY A 138 16.10 -13.67 -3.77
N SER A 139 16.03 -14.94 -4.21
CA SER A 139 17.16 -15.83 -4.49
C SER A 139 18.41 -15.08 -5.00
N PHE A 140 19.58 -15.51 -4.58
CA PHE A 140 20.88 -14.96 -5.00
C PHE A 140 20.98 -14.71 -6.52
N LEU A 141 20.34 -15.54 -7.34
CA LEU A 141 20.27 -15.39 -8.80
C LEU A 141 19.38 -14.22 -9.23
N MET A 142 18.26 -13.95 -8.54
CA MET A 142 17.40 -12.80 -8.84
C MET A 142 18.07 -11.46 -8.47
N ARG A 143 18.99 -11.46 -7.51
CA ARG A 143 19.78 -10.28 -7.13
C ARG A 143 20.69 -9.78 -8.26
N LEU A 144 21.10 -10.64 -9.16
CA LEU A 144 21.99 -10.29 -10.28
C LEU A 144 21.26 -9.63 -11.45
N PHE A 145 19.94 -9.77 -11.55
CA PHE A 145 19.17 -9.31 -12.71
C PHE A 145 18.08 -8.26 -12.39
N SER A 146 17.78 -7.98 -11.12
CA SER A 146 16.84 -6.93 -10.76
C SER A 146 17.58 -5.65 -10.38
N ARG A 147 17.25 -4.52 -11.01
CA ARG A 147 17.70 -3.21 -10.58
C ARG A 147 17.20 -2.98 -9.15
N ARG A 148 18.09 -2.53 -8.28
CA ARG A 148 17.78 -2.16 -6.89
C ARG A 148 17.58 -0.66 -6.83
N ILE A 149 16.63 -0.24 -6.01
CA ILE A 149 16.58 1.15 -5.57
C ILE A 149 17.79 1.32 -4.63
N ASP A 150 18.76 2.10 -5.06
CA ASP A 150 19.97 2.41 -4.32
C ASP A 150 19.92 3.80 -3.66
N ARG A 151 18.97 4.66 -4.09
CA ARG A 151 18.75 5.99 -3.53
C ARG A 151 17.29 6.27 -3.28
N VAL A 152 16.99 6.71 -2.06
CA VAL A 152 15.65 7.15 -1.65
C VAL A 152 15.74 8.56 -1.10
N LEU A 153 14.92 9.46 -1.65
CA LEU A 153 14.73 10.80 -1.15
C LEU A 153 13.36 10.89 -0.47
N TYR A 154 13.34 11.18 0.81
CA TYR A 154 12.12 11.57 1.51
C TYR A 154 12.00 13.10 1.47
N ALA A 155 10.87 13.60 1.00
CA ALA A 155 10.62 15.03 0.90
C ALA A 155 9.36 15.42 1.66
N ALA A 156 9.51 16.33 2.63
CA ALA A 156 8.36 16.96 3.28
C ALA A 156 7.74 17.94 2.31
N ALA A 157 6.51 17.65 1.90
CA ALA A 157 5.76 18.47 0.96
C ALA A 157 5.12 19.68 1.66
N LYS A 158 4.78 20.72 0.85
CA LYS A 158 4.10 21.93 1.29
C LYS A 158 4.92 22.81 2.24
N CYS A 159 6.24 22.82 2.09
CA CYS A 159 7.08 23.68 2.93
C CYS A 159 6.84 25.18 2.67
N ASP A 160 6.24 25.55 1.54
CA ASP A 160 5.79 26.90 1.22
C ASP A 160 4.73 27.45 2.19
N THR A 161 4.04 26.57 2.93
CA THR A 161 3.04 26.94 3.93
C THR A 161 3.64 27.27 5.31
N VAL A 162 4.93 27.07 5.50
CA VAL A 162 5.66 27.36 6.75
C VAL A 162 6.79 28.38 6.52
N PRO A 163 7.08 29.23 7.55
CA PRO A 163 8.19 30.16 7.46
C PRO A 163 9.53 29.47 7.20
N PRO A 164 10.46 30.10 6.43
CA PRO A 164 11.74 29.49 6.07
C PRO A 164 12.60 29.04 7.24
N ASP A 165 12.52 29.72 8.37
CA ASP A 165 13.25 29.37 9.61
C ASP A 165 12.74 28.06 10.26
N GLN A 166 11.55 27.59 9.86
CA GLN A 166 10.98 26.33 10.32
C GLN A 166 11.26 25.14 9.38
N HIS A 167 11.80 25.36 8.19
CA HIS A 167 12.08 24.28 7.22
C HIS A 167 13.01 23.21 7.78
N ASP A 168 14.02 23.60 8.55
CA ASP A 168 14.92 22.64 9.22
C ASP A 168 14.20 21.81 10.29
N SER A 169 13.23 22.38 10.96
CA SER A 169 12.40 21.67 11.94
C SER A 169 11.49 20.66 11.25
N LEU A 170 10.90 21.04 10.12
CA LEU A 170 10.06 20.16 9.31
C LEU A 170 10.90 18.98 8.74
N ARG A 171 12.11 19.26 8.26
CA ARG A 171 13.05 18.21 7.78
C ARG A 171 13.43 17.24 8.90
N ARG A 172 13.69 17.74 10.12
CA ARG A 172 13.98 16.90 11.30
C ARG A 172 12.77 16.05 11.69
N LEU A 173 11.56 16.62 11.64
CA LEU A 173 10.34 15.89 11.89
C LEU A 173 10.17 14.72 10.91
N LEU A 174 10.33 15.00 9.60
CA LEU A 174 10.28 13.98 8.56
C LEU A 174 11.29 12.85 8.82
N ARG A 175 12.56 13.21 9.09
CA ARG A 175 13.61 12.24 9.39
C ARG A 175 13.21 11.35 10.57
N ASN A 176 12.82 11.95 11.68
CA ASN A 176 12.43 11.21 12.89
C ASN A 176 11.23 10.28 12.63
N THR A 177 10.28 10.70 11.77
CA THR A 177 9.12 9.90 11.40
C THR A 177 9.52 8.69 10.59
N VAL A 178 10.40 8.87 9.61
CA VAL A 178 10.92 7.78 8.77
C VAL A 178 11.77 6.81 9.59
N GLU A 179 12.69 7.32 10.41
CA GLU A 179 13.58 6.50 11.25
C GLU A 179 12.77 5.65 12.24
N LYS A 180 11.78 6.23 12.93
CA LYS A 180 10.87 5.48 13.83
C LYS A 180 10.03 4.43 13.10
N ALA A 181 9.56 4.74 11.91
CA ALA A 181 8.84 3.76 11.09
C ALA A 181 9.76 2.60 10.67
N SER A 182 11.04 2.88 10.47
CA SER A 182 12.05 1.91 10.03
C SER A 182 12.61 1.05 11.16
N ASP A 183 12.57 1.50 12.42
CA ASP A 183 13.10 0.77 13.58
C ASP A 183 12.35 -0.55 13.86
N GLY A 184 11.10 -0.67 13.39
CA GLY A 184 10.31 -1.91 13.45
C GLY A 184 10.72 -2.96 12.42
N VAL A 185 11.45 -2.59 11.38
CA VAL A 185 11.94 -3.48 10.32
C VAL A 185 13.32 -3.01 9.94
N SER A 186 14.26 -3.91 9.97
CA SER A 186 15.65 -3.69 9.55
C SER A 186 15.77 -2.96 8.21
N PHE A 187 15.58 -1.65 8.19
CA PHE A 187 16.00 -0.77 7.09
C PHE A 187 17.53 -0.67 7.07
N ARG A 188 18.15 -1.72 7.51
CA ARG A 188 19.59 -1.94 7.39
C ARG A 188 19.89 -2.78 6.15
N ALA A 189 19.37 -2.33 4.99
CA ALA A 189 20.10 -2.64 3.78
C ALA A 189 21.29 -1.65 3.77
N PRO A 190 22.53 -2.07 4.09
CA PRO A 190 23.68 -1.16 4.25
C PRO A 190 24.13 -0.51 2.94
N SER A 191 23.27 -0.47 1.92
CA SER A 191 23.56 -0.04 0.56
C SER A 191 22.54 0.94 -0.04
N VAL A 192 21.58 1.47 0.74
CA VAL A 192 20.60 2.45 0.24
C VAL A 192 20.97 3.83 0.78
N ASP A 193 21.33 4.73 -0.14
CA ASP A 193 21.58 6.13 0.18
C ASP A 193 20.23 6.84 0.42
N THR A 194 20.07 7.44 1.62
CA THR A 194 18.81 8.05 2.04
C THR A 194 19.02 9.52 2.34
N GLU A 195 18.26 10.37 1.64
CA GLU A 195 18.29 11.82 1.84
C GLU A 195 16.94 12.34 2.32
N TYR A 196 16.96 13.53 2.99
CA TYR A 196 15.78 14.20 3.51
C TYR A 196 15.76 15.66 3.09
N LEU A 197 14.68 16.09 2.43
CA LEU A 197 14.48 17.47 2.00
C LEU A 197 13.11 18.02 2.43
N THR A 198 12.97 19.34 2.28
CA THR A 198 11.69 20.07 2.32
C THR A 198 11.43 20.70 0.95
N ILE A 199 10.24 20.57 0.41
CA ILE A 199 9.84 21.08 -0.90
C ILE A 199 8.48 21.74 -0.86
#